data_9d900c08aec9ddeac6ae2049be70d5a0
#
_entry.id   9d900c08aec9ddeac6ae2049be70d5a0
#
_cell.length_a   1.000
_cell.length_b   1.000
_cell.length_c   1.000
_cell.angle_alpha   90.00
_cell.angle_beta   90.00
_cell.angle_gamma   90.00
#
_symmetry.space_group_name_H-M   'P 1'
#
loop_
_entity.id
_entity.type
_entity.pdbx_description
1 polymer ?
#
loop_
_entity_poly.entity_id
_entity_poly.type
_entity_poly.pdbx_seq_one_letter_code
_entity_poly.pdbx_strand_id
1 'polypeptide(L)'
;MTFRDGSPEMLTADLEGTQRATFAAGCFWGVEAAFREIEGVVATRVGYTGGSSADPNYEQVCSDTTGHAEAVQVWFDPTVVSYDDLLETFWPIHDPTTRNRQGWDFGSQYRSAIFFHDADQEGVAIASRDQRQSTLARPIVTQIVPASAFYDAEEYHQRYFEKHGGAFCATTVR
;
A
#
# COMPACT_ATOMS: atom_id res chain seq x y z
N MET A 1 17.66 2.57 -14.76
CA MET A 1 18.38 1.56 -14.00
C MET A 1 17.33 0.61 -13.44
N THR A 2 17.20 -0.56 -14.02
CA THR A 2 16.15 -1.51 -13.65
C THR A 2 16.71 -2.47 -12.60
N PHE A 3 16.41 -2.23 -11.34
CA PHE A 3 16.65 -3.21 -10.29
C PHE A 3 15.57 -4.29 -10.39
N ARG A 4 15.88 -5.39 -11.07
CA ARG A 4 14.96 -6.52 -11.26
C ARG A 4 15.18 -7.67 -10.30
N ASP A 5 16.08 -7.49 -9.32
CA ASP A 5 16.38 -8.54 -8.37
C ASP A 5 15.80 -8.17 -7.00
N GLY A 6 14.71 -8.84 -6.65
CA GLY A 6 14.03 -8.69 -5.38
C GLY A 6 14.64 -9.57 -4.28
N SER A 7 15.96 -9.58 -4.15
CA SER A 7 16.57 -10.27 -3.01
C SER A 7 16.25 -9.55 -1.71
N PRO A 8 15.95 -10.28 -0.61
CA PRO A 8 15.59 -9.70 0.67
C PRO A 8 16.66 -8.76 1.26
N GLU A 9 17.91 -8.93 0.88
CA GLU A 9 19.03 -8.14 1.39
C GLU A 9 19.07 -6.71 0.84
N MET A 10 18.45 -6.45 -0.31
CA MET A 10 18.44 -5.11 -0.92
C MET A 10 17.36 -4.18 -0.33
N LEU A 11 16.41 -4.71 0.42
CA LEU A 11 15.22 -3.96 0.85
C LEU A 11 15.28 -3.48 2.30
N THR A 12 16.35 -3.79 3.03
CA THR A 12 16.57 -3.28 4.39
C THR A 12 17.36 -1.98 4.43
N ALA A 13 18.05 -1.64 3.33
CA ALA A 13 18.70 -0.34 3.18
C ALA A 13 17.79 0.58 2.38
N ASP A 14 17.67 1.83 2.81
CA ASP A 14 17.07 2.85 1.95
C ASP A 14 17.88 2.89 0.65
N LEU A 15 17.21 2.60 -0.46
CA LEU A 15 17.85 2.67 -1.77
C LEU A 15 18.31 4.12 -1.99
N GLU A 16 19.60 4.29 -2.25
CA GLU A 16 20.18 5.63 -2.40
C GLU A 16 19.40 6.47 -3.42
N GLY A 17 18.99 7.67 -3.01
CA GLY A 17 18.22 8.58 -3.86
C GLY A 17 16.73 8.26 -3.96
N THR A 18 16.23 7.29 -3.21
CA THR A 18 14.80 6.98 -3.17
C THR A 18 14.13 7.43 -1.88
N GLN A 19 12.80 7.55 -1.95
CA GLN A 19 11.95 7.71 -0.78
C GLN A 19 11.03 6.49 -0.65
N ARG A 20 10.52 6.29 0.55
CA ARG A 20 9.62 5.17 0.87
C ARG A 20 8.22 5.68 1.17
N ALA A 21 7.22 4.97 0.64
CA ALA A 21 5.80 5.18 0.94
C ALA A 21 5.17 3.85 1.34
N THR A 22 4.14 3.88 2.17
CA THR A 22 3.43 2.67 2.61
C THR A 22 1.93 2.89 2.55
N PHE A 23 1.22 2.01 1.83
CA PHE A 23 -0.20 2.11 1.57
C PHE A 23 -0.93 0.79 1.83
N ALA A 24 -2.15 0.88 2.33
CA ALA A 24 -3.08 -0.25 2.44
C ALA A 24 -4.39 0.11 1.73
N ALA A 25 -4.79 -0.71 0.77
CA ALA A 25 -5.95 -0.45 -0.09
C ALA A 25 -6.70 -1.75 -0.46
N GLY A 26 -6.82 -2.68 0.48
CA GLY A 26 -7.39 -4.01 0.25
C GLY A 26 -6.33 -5.04 -0.07
N CYS A 27 -6.69 -6.07 -0.84
CA CYS A 27 -5.77 -7.16 -1.19
C CYS A 27 -4.47 -6.61 -1.80
N PHE A 28 -3.34 -6.89 -1.17
CA PHE A 28 -2.05 -6.30 -1.54
C PHE A 28 -1.49 -6.80 -2.89
N TRP A 29 -2.01 -7.91 -3.43
CA TRP A 29 -1.58 -8.38 -4.76
C TRP A 29 -1.88 -7.36 -5.86
N GLY A 30 -3.11 -6.86 -5.89
CA GLY A 30 -3.54 -5.86 -6.86
C GLY A 30 -2.95 -4.48 -6.60
N VAL A 31 -2.83 -4.12 -5.33
CA VAL A 31 -2.24 -2.84 -4.92
C VAL A 31 -0.77 -2.77 -5.33
N GLU A 32 0.01 -3.83 -5.08
CA GLU A 32 1.40 -3.90 -5.53
C GLU A 32 1.51 -3.80 -7.05
N ALA A 33 0.69 -4.53 -7.79
CA ALA A 33 0.69 -4.51 -9.25
C ALA A 33 0.44 -3.09 -9.79
N ALA A 34 -0.50 -2.35 -9.21
CA ALA A 34 -0.82 -0.98 -9.61
C ALA A 34 0.36 -0.03 -9.40
N PHE A 35 1.03 -0.10 -8.24
CA PHE A 35 2.18 0.76 -7.96
C PHE A 35 3.40 0.42 -8.82
N ARG A 36 3.62 -0.85 -9.13
CA ARG A 36 4.75 -1.28 -9.96
C ARG A 36 4.68 -0.79 -11.41
N GLU A 37 3.51 -0.42 -11.90
CA GLU A 37 3.33 0.16 -13.25
C GLU A 37 3.73 1.64 -13.32
N ILE A 38 3.91 2.30 -12.20
CA ILE A 38 4.24 3.73 -12.15
C ILE A 38 5.72 3.93 -12.49
N GLU A 39 6.00 4.76 -13.51
CA GLU A 39 7.36 5.18 -13.79
C GLU A 39 7.95 5.94 -12.60
N GLY A 40 9.14 5.56 -12.17
CA GLY A 40 9.79 6.12 -10.98
C GLY A 40 9.65 5.25 -9.73
N VAL A 41 8.76 4.27 -9.72
CA VAL A 41 8.73 3.24 -8.69
C VAL A 41 9.83 2.22 -8.99
N VAL A 42 10.78 2.09 -8.08
CA VAL A 42 11.98 1.27 -8.28
C VAL A 42 11.91 -0.08 -7.58
N ALA A 43 11.14 -0.20 -6.49
CA ALA A 43 10.94 -1.45 -5.77
C ALA A 43 9.63 -1.43 -4.97
N THR A 44 9.07 -2.60 -4.71
CA THR A 44 7.90 -2.79 -3.87
C THR A 44 8.06 -4.03 -2.98
N ARG A 45 7.43 -4.01 -1.81
CA ARG A 45 7.27 -5.16 -0.93
C ARG A 45 5.85 -5.19 -0.39
N VAL A 46 5.24 -6.36 -0.36
CA VAL A 46 3.97 -6.56 0.33
C VAL A 46 4.21 -7.15 1.72
N GLY A 47 3.36 -6.77 2.66
CA GLY A 47 3.51 -7.20 4.04
C GLY A 47 2.36 -6.77 4.93
N TYR A 48 2.61 -6.82 6.23
CA TYR A 48 1.62 -6.57 7.28
C TYR A 48 2.12 -5.47 8.21
N THR A 49 1.27 -4.50 8.48
CA THR A 49 1.63 -3.36 9.34
C THR A 49 0.41 -2.72 9.98
N GLY A 50 0.65 -1.92 11.02
CA GLY A 50 -0.39 -1.17 11.72
C GLY A 50 -1.09 -1.94 12.83
N GLY A 51 -0.74 -3.19 13.06
CA GLY A 51 -1.27 -4.03 14.13
C GLY A 51 -0.33 -4.18 15.33
N SER A 52 -0.64 -5.12 16.20
CA SER A 52 0.07 -5.33 17.46
C SER A 52 0.89 -6.63 17.53
N SER A 53 0.59 -7.61 16.68
CA SER A 53 1.30 -8.90 16.69
C SER A 53 2.66 -8.78 16.03
N ALA A 54 3.71 -9.34 16.67
CA ALA A 54 5.03 -9.44 16.07
C ALA A 54 5.09 -10.63 15.11
N ASP A 55 5.83 -10.46 14.01
CA ASP A 55 6.08 -11.50 13.01
C ASP A 55 4.83 -12.30 12.60
N PRO A 56 3.73 -11.64 12.20
CA PRO A 56 2.52 -12.33 11.83
C PRO A 56 2.71 -13.11 10.53
N ASN A 57 1.99 -14.23 10.38
CA ASN A 57 1.85 -14.92 9.11
C ASN A 57 0.49 -14.61 8.46
N TYR A 58 0.33 -15.01 7.21
CA TYR A 58 -0.89 -14.77 6.44
C TYR A 58 -2.17 -15.32 7.13
N GLU A 59 -2.11 -16.54 7.68
CA GLU A 59 -3.25 -17.13 8.38
C GLU A 59 -3.67 -16.31 9.60
N GLN A 60 -2.69 -15.84 10.38
CA GLN A 60 -2.95 -15.00 11.55
C GLN A 60 -3.60 -13.67 11.16
N VAL A 61 -3.10 -13.04 10.10
CA VAL A 61 -3.69 -11.79 9.60
C VAL A 61 -5.10 -12.02 9.09
N CYS A 62 -5.34 -13.10 8.34
CA CYS A 62 -6.67 -13.45 7.83
C CYS A 62 -7.68 -13.80 8.93
N SER A 63 -7.23 -14.17 10.13
CA SER A 63 -8.11 -14.39 11.28
C SER A 63 -8.67 -13.09 11.87
N ASP A 64 -8.20 -11.94 11.41
CA ASP A 64 -8.59 -10.59 11.89
C ASP A 64 -8.31 -10.38 13.39
N THR A 65 -7.28 -11.02 13.92
CA THR A 65 -6.90 -10.93 15.34
C THR A 65 -5.61 -10.18 15.58
N THR A 66 -4.80 -9.91 14.53
CA THR A 66 -3.50 -9.24 14.67
C THR A 66 -3.59 -7.72 14.66
N GLY A 67 -4.67 -7.17 14.14
CA GLY A 67 -4.82 -5.73 13.89
C GLY A 67 -4.02 -5.21 12.69
N HIS A 68 -3.23 -6.05 12.02
CA HIS A 68 -2.46 -5.64 10.85
C HIS A 68 -3.33 -5.47 9.62
N ALA A 69 -2.96 -4.49 8.77
CA ALA A 69 -3.45 -4.36 7.41
C ALA A 69 -2.48 -5.04 6.43
N GLU A 70 -3.04 -5.60 5.37
CA GLU A 70 -2.26 -5.92 4.17
C GLU A 70 -1.81 -4.62 3.53
N ALA A 71 -0.51 -4.46 3.35
CA ALA A 71 0.07 -3.20 2.90
C ALA A 71 1.18 -3.40 1.89
N VAL A 72 1.45 -2.35 1.14
CA VAL A 72 2.55 -2.29 0.17
C VAL A 72 3.50 -1.19 0.56
N GLN A 73 4.78 -1.51 0.69
CA GLN A 73 5.85 -0.51 0.73
C GLN A 73 6.36 -0.27 -0.69
N VAL A 74 6.54 0.99 -1.02
CA VAL A 74 6.95 1.46 -2.33
C VAL A 74 8.19 2.33 -2.17
N TRP A 75 9.27 1.98 -2.88
CA TRP A 75 10.44 2.85 -3.03
C TRP A 75 10.35 3.56 -4.36
N PHE A 76 10.43 4.87 -4.36
CA PHE A 76 10.27 5.69 -5.55
C PHE A 76 11.36 6.76 -5.66
N ASP A 77 11.71 7.07 -6.90
CA ASP A 77 12.63 8.16 -7.23
C ASP A 77 11.84 9.47 -7.26
N PRO A 78 12.06 10.38 -6.29
CA PRO A 78 11.28 11.62 -6.20
C PRO A 78 11.60 12.61 -7.32
N THR A 79 12.65 12.38 -8.11
CA THR A 79 12.94 13.18 -9.31
C THR A 79 12.10 12.77 -10.51
N VAL A 80 11.48 11.60 -10.48
CA VAL A 80 10.65 11.04 -11.57
C VAL A 80 9.17 11.09 -11.21
N VAL A 81 8.83 10.72 -9.97
CA VAL A 81 7.45 10.64 -9.48
C VAL A 81 7.37 11.23 -8.08
N SER A 82 6.33 12.00 -7.80
CA SER A 82 6.13 12.58 -6.47
C SER A 82 5.29 11.67 -5.56
N TYR A 83 5.35 11.92 -4.26
CA TYR A 83 4.45 11.27 -3.30
C TYR A 83 2.98 11.57 -3.60
N ASP A 84 2.66 12.78 -4.03
CA ASP A 84 1.31 13.17 -4.45
C ASP A 84 0.84 12.36 -5.66
N ASP A 85 1.71 12.10 -6.63
CA ASP A 85 1.42 11.24 -7.78
C ASP A 85 1.10 9.80 -7.35
N LEU A 86 1.78 9.28 -6.33
CA LEU A 86 1.46 7.97 -5.77
C LEU A 86 0.07 7.95 -5.13
N LEU A 87 -0.32 9.02 -4.46
CA LEU A 87 -1.66 9.16 -3.87
C LEU A 87 -2.75 9.24 -4.95
N GLU A 88 -2.48 9.84 -6.09
CA GLU A 88 -3.40 9.86 -7.24
C GLU A 88 -3.66 8.45 -7.79
N THR A 89 -2.73 7.54 -7.63
CA THR A 89 -2.92 6.11 -7.93
C THR A 89 -3.66 5.39 -6.80
N PHE A 90 -3.37 5.73 -5.55
CA PHE A 90 -3.94 5.10 -4.36
C PHE A 90 -5.47 5.22 -4.30
N TRP A 91 -6.02 6.42 -4.51
CA TRP A 91 -7.45 6.65 -4.32
C TRP A 91 -8.34 5.84 -5.28
N PRO A 92 -8.07 5.76 -6.59
CA PRO A 92 -8.98 5.09 -7.52
C PRO A 92 -8.90 3.56 -7.52
N ILE A 93 -7.87 2.96 -6.94
CA ILE A 93 -7.71 1.50 -6.97
C ILE A 93 -8.54 0.76 -5.92
N HIS A 94 -9.23 1.48 -5.04
CA HIS A 94 -10.06 0.90 -3.98
C HIS A 94 -11.20 1.86 -3.60
N ASP A 95 -12.09 1.40 -2.72
CA ASP A 95 -13.12 2.25 -2.12
C ASP A 95 -12.63 2.78 -0.76
N PRO A 96 -12.26 4.07 -0.66
CA PRO A 96 -11.78 4.64 0.60
C PRO A 96 -12.91 4.98 1.58
N THR A 97 -14.16 4.69 1.24
CA THR A 97 -15.35 5.01 2.05
C THR A 97 -15.91 3.81 2.81
N THR A 98 -15.34 2.62 2.61
CA THR A 98 -15.77 1.40 3.30
C THR A 98 -14.82 1.05 4.45
N ARG A 99 -15.37 0.94 5.66
CA ARG A 99 -14.59 0.60 6.84
C ARG A 99 -14.29 -0.90 6.89
N ASN A 100 -13.01 -1.25 7.03
CA ASN A 100 -12.54 -2.64 7.19
C ASN A 100 -13.13 -3.59 6.13
N ARG A 101 -13.21 -3.11 4.89
CA ARG A 101 -13.79 -3.86 3.79
C ARG A 101 -13.35 -3.28 2.46
N GLN A 102 -13.09 -4.17 1.47
CA GLN A 102 -12.95 -3.81 0.06
C GLN A 102 -13.72 -4.81 -0.79
N GLY A 103 -14.82 -4.34 -1.44
CA GLY A 103 -15.67 -5.23 -2.23
C GLY A 103 -16.20 -6.39 -1.38
N TRP A 104 -15.85 -7.61 -1.76
CA TRP A 104 -16.21 -8.84 -1.06
C TRP A 104 -15.19 -9.28 -0.01
N ASP A 105 -14.08 -8.55 0.14
CA ASP A 105 -13.06 -8.82 1.15
C ASP A 105 -13.41 -8.09 2.45
N PHE A 106 -13.77 -8.83 3.47
CA PHE A 106 -14.18 -8.32 4.78
C PHE A 106 -13.08 -8.55 5.81
N GLY A 107 -12.83 -7.55 6.64
CA GLY A 107 -11.92 -7.61 7.77
C GLY A 107 -11.01 -6.38 7.84
N SER A 108 -10.44 -6.12 9.02
CA SER A 108 -9.56 -4.97 9.24
C SER A 108 -8.26 -5.06 8.44
N GLN A 109 -7.86 -6.27 8.03
CA GLN A 109 -6.69 -6.48 7.16
C GLN A 109 -6.86 -5.84 5.77
N TYR A 110 -8.09 -5.58 5.32
CA TYR A 110 -8.39 -4.97 4.03
C TYR A 110 -8.75 -3.48 4.13
N ARG A 111 -8.51 -2.87 5.29
CA ARG A 111 -8.82 -1.45 5.49
C ARG A 111 -7.97 -0.53 4.64
N SER A 112 -8.52 0.64 4.33
CA SER A 112 -7.82 1.73 3.66
C SER A 112 -6.96 2.49 4.67
N ALA A 113 -5.66 2.61 4.40
CA ALA A 113 -4.76 3.35 5.26
C ALA A 113 -3.55 3.90 4.50
N ILE A 114 -3.07 5.03 4.96
CA ILE A 114 -1.81 5.66 4.55
C ILE A 114 -0.92 5.71 5.78
N PHE A 115 0.26 5.08 5.71
CA PHE A 115 1.25 5.07 6.79
C PHE A 115 2.37 6.03 6.41
N PHE A 116 2.35 7.25 6.95
CA PHE A 116 3.33 8.26 6.60
C PHE A 116 4.66 8.04 7.31
N HIS A 117 5.76 8.31 6.61
CA HIS A 117 7.12 8.13 7.13
C HIS A 117 7.73 9.43 7.67
N ASP A 118 7.16 10.58 7.34
CA ASP A 118 7.60 11.89 7.81
C ASP A 118 6.45 12.91 7.79
N ALA A 119 6.70 14.10 8.33
CA ALA A 119 5.71 15.16 8.42
C ALA A 119 5.25 15.70 7.06
N ASP A 120 6.13 15.69 6.06
CA ASP A 120 5.79 16.12 4.69
C ASP A 120 4.78 15.17 4.07
N GLN A 121 4.98 13.86 4.22
CA GLN A 121 4.02 12.84 3.76
C GLN A 121 2.67 12.99 4.47
N GLU A 122 2.66 13.22 5.77
CA GLU A 122 1.43 13.47 6.54
C GLU A 122 0.63 14.63 5.94
N GLY A 123 1.30 15.77 5.73
CA GLY A 123 0.66 16.96 5.18
C GLY A 123 0.10 16.74 3.78
N VAL A 124 0.87 16.10 2.90
CA VAL A 124 0.45 15.78 1.53
C VAL A 124 -0.72 14.80 1.53
N ALA A 125 -0.67 13.77 2.38
CA ALA A 125 -1.73 12.78 2.50
C ALA A 125 -3.05 13.41 2.96
N ILE A 126 -3.02 14.29 3.95
CA ILE A 126 -4.20 14.99 4.46
C ILE A 126 -4.80 15.89 3.37
N ALA A 127 -3.96 16.67 2.68
CA ALA A 127 -4.42 17.55 1.60
C ALA A 127 -5.03 16.76 0.44
N SER A 128 -4.41 15.65 0.06
CA SER A 128 -4.90 14.75 -0.98
C SER A 128 -6.24 14.12 -0.61
N ARG A 129 -6.38 13.66 0.64
CA ARG A 129 -7.66 13.14 1.16
C ARG A 129 -8.78 14.19 1.06
N ASP A 130 -8.50 15.41 1.50
CA ASP A 130 -9.50 16.48 1.50
C ASP A 130 -9.91 16.86 0.07
N GLN A 131 -8.98 16.88 -0.85
CA GLN A 131 -9.25 17.08 -2.27
C GLN A 131 -10.10 15.94 -2.84
N ARG A 132 -9.75 14.70 -2.55
CA ARG A 132 -10.52 13.52 -2.98
C ARG A 132 -11.92 13.50 -2.38
N GLN A 133 -12.07 13.89 -1.12
CA GLN A 133 -13.38 13.96 -0.45
C GLN A 133 -14.38 14.83 -1.22
N SER A 134 -13.92 15.89 -1.85
CA SER A 134 -14.78 16.78 -2.64
C SER A 134 -15.45 16.09 -3.85
N THR A 135 -14.93 14.95 -4.29
CA THR A 135 -15.44 14.16 -5.42
C THR A 135 -16.34 13.00 -5.00
N LEU A 136 -16.45 12.73 -3.69
CA LEU A 136 -17.15 11.56 -3.17
C LEU A 136 -18.36 11.97 -2.33
N ALA A 137 -19.46 11.21 -2.46
CA ALA A 137 -20.68 11.46 -1.69
C ALA A 137 -20.57 10.94 -0.25
N ARG A 138 -19.85 9.84 -0.04
CA ARG A 138 -19.66 9.22 1.29
C ARG A 138 -18.35 9.68 1.93
N PRO A 139 -18.29 9.74 3.28
CA PRO A 139 -17.06 10.12 3.97
C PRO A 139 -15.93 9.11 3.71
N ILE A 140 -14.73 9.65 3.45
CA ILE A 140 -13.51 8.85 3.41
C ILE A 140 -13.19 8.38 4.84
N VAL A 141 -12.95 7.08 4.99
CA VAL A 141 -12.59 6.44 6.27
C VAL A 141 -11.12 6.01 6.30
N THR A 142 -10.33 6.35 5.30
CA THR A 142 -8.90 6.06 5.23
C THR A 142 -8.18 6.57 6.46
N GLN A 143 -7.45 5.69 7.14
CA GLN A 143 -6.57 6.07 8.23
C GLN A 143 -5.30 6.75 7.68
N ILE A 144 -4.91 7.86 8.28
CA ILE A 144 -3.61 8.51 8.00
C ILE A 144 -2.86 8.52 9.32
N VAL A 145 -1.91 7.60 9.46
CA VAL A 145 -1.22 7.30 10.71
C VAL A 145 0.29 7.16 10.48
N PRO A 146 1.11 7.35 11.52
CA PRO A 146 2.56 7.13 11.39
C PRO A 146 2.87 5.69 10.98
N ALA A 147 3.90 5.51 10.16
CA ALA A 147 4.43 4.20 9.85
C ALA A 147 4.98 3.54 11.13
N SER A 148 4.75 2.25 11.24
CA SER A 148 5.22 1.41 12.34
C SER A 148 5.96 0.18 11.77
N ALA A 149 6.21 -0.83 12.60
CA ALA A 149 6.88 -2.05 12.14
C ALA A 149 6.16 -2.66 10.94
N PHE A 150 6.90 -2.95 9.90
CA PHE A 150 6.43 -3.59 8.69
C PHE A 150 7.02 -5.01 8.64
N TYR A 151 6.16 -6.00 8.56
CA TYR A 151 6.55 -7.40 8.49
C TYR A 151 6.31 -7.91 7.07
N ASP A 152 7.38 -8.32 6.40
CA ASP A 152 7.27 -8.86 5.04
C ASP A 152 6.30 -10.04 5.00
N ALA A 153 5.39 -10.03 4.04
CA ALA A 153 4.59 -11.20 3.73
C ALA A 153 5.46 -12.30 3.12
N GLU A 154 4.96 -13.51 3.17
CA GLU A 154 5.62 -14.69 2.63
C GLU A 154 6.02 -14.46 1.16
N GLU A 155 7.12 -15.08 0.72
CA GLU A 155 7.70 -14.82 -0.61
C GLU A 155 6.71 -15.11 -1.75
N TYR A 156 5.79 -16.07 -1.58
CA TYR A 156 4.78 -16.37 -2.61
C TYR A 156 3.77 -15.22 -2.84
N HIS A 157 3.63 -14.28 -1.90
CA HIS A 157 2.81 -13.08 -2.06
C HIS A 157 3.54 -11.95 -2.79
N GLN A 158 4.87 -11.97 -2.79
CA GLN A 158 5.66 -10.90 -3.42
C GLN A 158 5.52 -10.98 -4.94
N ARG A 159 5.17 -9.85 -5.58
CA ARG A 159 4.99 -9.76 -7.03
C ARG A 159 4.08 -10.86 -7.59
N TYR A 160 2.95 -11.04 -6.91
CA TYR A 160 2.04 -12.16 -7.16
C TYR A 160 1.59 -12.24 -8.63
N PHE A 161 1.15 -11.14 -9.23
CA PHE A 161 0.67 -11.14 -10.61
C PHE A 161 1.79 -11.32 -11.64
N GLU A 162 3.02 -10.93 -11.36
CA GLU A 162 4.14 -11.24 -12.23
C GLU A 162 4.43 -12.75 -12.27
N LYS A 163 4.32 -13.42 -11.12
CA LYS A 163 4.62 -14.85 -10.98
C LYS A 163 3.51 -15.75 -11.51
N HIS A 164 2.26 -15.32 -11.38
CA HIS A 164 1.10 -16.18 -11.64
C HIS A 164 0.32 -15.78 -12.90
N GLY A 165 0.67 -14.66 -13.53
CA GLY A 165 -0.13 -14.09 -14.62
C GLY A 165 -1.47 -13.59 -14.12
N GLY A 166 -2.12 -12.76 -14.91
CA GLY A 166 -3.43 -12.20 -14.60
C GLY A 166 -3.50 -10.70 -14.84
N ALA A 167 -4.68 -10.25 -15.21
CA ALA A 167 -4.97 -8.83 -15.31
C ALA A 167 -5.43 -8.31 -13.95
N PHE A 168 -4.88 -7.19 -13.53
CA PHE A 168 -5.39 -6.44 -12.41
C PHE A 168 -6.80 -5.93 -12.75
N CYS A 169 -7.79 -6.41 -12.01
CA CYS A 169 -9.12 -5.81 -12.04
C CYS A 169 -9.17 -4.70 -11.01
N ALA A 170 -8.90 -3.47 -11.45
CA ALA A 170 -9.21 -2.31 -10.63
C ALA A 170 -10.72 -2.30 -10.37
N THR A 171 -11.12 -2.36 -9.12
CA THR A 171 -12.49 -2.05 -8.75
C THR A 171 -12.65 -0.55 -8.92
N THR A 172 -12.99 -0.13 -10.12
CA THR A 172 -13.28 1.28 -10.38
C THR A 172 -14.59 1.61 -9.68
N VAL A 173 -14.50 2.31 -8.59
CA VAL A 173 -15.68 2.93 -7.97
C VAL A 173 -16.07 4.11 -8.84
N ARG A 174 -17.19 3.97 -9.54
CA ARG A 174 -17.84 5.06 -10.28
C ARG A 174 -18.65 5.94 -9.34
#